data_605fe72ae389b3cf33300a2f955717d5
#
_entry.id   605fe72ae389b3cf33300a2f955717d5
#
_cell.length_a   1.000
_cell.length_b   1.000
_cell.length_c   1.000
_cell.angle_alpha   90.00
_cell.angle_beta   90.00
_cell.angle_gamma   90.00
#
_symmetry.space_group_name_H-M   'P 1'
#
loop_
_entity.id
_entity.type
_entity.pdbx_description
1 polymer ?
#
loop_
_entity_poly.entity_id
_entity_poly.type
_entity_poly.pdbx_seq_one_letter_code
_entity_poly.pdbx_strand_id
1 'polypeptide(L)'
;VSTADELAQDAHAQARGMFPRITQPAMGEIPVARQGMTLSAHEHLPLRPAPSIGEHTEHVLTDWLGYTAAQMHELRQQGVFATTARA
;
A
#
# COMPACT_ATOMS: atom_id res chain seq x y z
N VAL A 1 -21.86 -12.64 -16.62
CA VAL A 1 -21.19 -12.11 -15.41
C VAL A 1 -19.71 -12.15 -15.62
N SER A 2 -19.03 -11.00 -15.49
CA SER A 2 -17.58 -10.90 -15.70
C SER A 2 -16.81 -11.33 -14.47
N THR A 3 -15.64 -11.94 -14.70
CA THR A 3 -14.67 -12.18 -13.62
C THR A 3 -13.94 -10.87 -13.28
N ALA A 4 -13.19 -10.85 -12.17
CA ALA A 4 -12.40 -9.67 -11.79
C ALA A 4 -11.35 -9.33 -12.84
N ASP A 5 -10.71 -10.33 -13.43
CA ASP A 5 -9.71 -10.13 -14.49
C ASP A 5 -10.31 -9.54 -15.76
N GLU A 6 -11.48 -10.02 -16.15
CA GLU A 6 -12.22 -9.48 -17.29
C GLU A 6 -12.66 -8.05 -17.05
N LEU A 7 -13.13 -7.75 -15.85
CA LEU A 7 -13.56 -6.40 -15.48
C LEU A 7 -12.39 -5.40 -15.48
N ALA A 8 -11.23 -5.80 -15.01
CA ALA A 8 -10.03 -4.96 -15.03
C ALA A 8 -9.58 -4.57 -16.45
N GLN A 9 -9.94 -5.38 -17.45
CA GLN A 9 -9.63 -5.14 -18.87
C GLN A 9 -10.81 -4.56 -19.65
N ASP A 10 -11.96 -4.40 -19.01
CA ASP A 10 -13.15 -3.86 -19.66
C ASP A 10 -12.95 -2.40 -20.11
N ALA A 11 -13.30 -2.10 -21.35
CA ALA A 11 -13.10 -0.77 -21.93
C ALA A 11 -13.85 0.32 -21.18
N HIS A 12 -15.07 0.04 -20.71
CA HIS A 12 -15.85 1.00 -19.94
C HIS A 12 -15.22 1.27 -18.56
N ALA A 13 -14.78 0.22 -17.87
CA ALA A 13 -14.11 0.35 -16.58
C ALA A 13 -12.81 1.14 -16.71
N GLN A 14 -12.03 0.90 -17.75
CA GLN A 14 -10.81 1.65 -18.01
C GLN A 14 -11.09 3.11 -18.35
N ALA A 15 -12.11 3.40 -19.18
CA ALA A 15 -12.51 4.77 -19.52
C ALA A 15 -12.96 5.56 -18.28
N ARG A 16 -13.53 4.89 -17.30
CA ARG A 16 -13.91 5.48 -16.01
C ARG A 16 -12.73 5.59 -15.03
N GLY A 17 -11.58 5.07 -15.39
CA GLY A 17 -10.40 5.09 -14.53
C GLY A 17 -10.57 4.27 -13.25
N MET A 18 -11.34 3.17 -13.30
CA MET A 18 -11.66 2.36 -12.13
C MET A 18 -10.49 1.49 -11.67
N PHE A 19 -9.55 1.17 -12.55
CA PHE A 19 -8.41 0.30 -12.26
C PHE A 19 -7.10 0.98 -12.64
N PRO A 20 -6.68 2.03 -11.90
CA PRO A 20 -5.37 2.63 -12.14
C PRO A 20 -4.28 1.61 -11.82
N ARG A 21 -3.14 1.75 -12.47
CA ARG A 21 -2.01 0.86 -12.28
C ARG A 21 -1.03 1.50 -11.29
N ILE A 22 -0.51 0.69 -10.38
CA ILE A 22 0.52 1.08 -9.43
C ILE A 22 1.71 0.13 -9.54
N THR A 23 2.88 0.60 -9.15
CA THR A 23 4.07 -0.25 -9.06
C THR A 23 4.17 -0.80 -7.65
N GLN A 24 3.92 -2.09 -7.51
CA GLN A 24 4.02 -2.79 -6.22
C GLN A 24 5.40 -3.46 -6.13
N PRO A 25 6.17 -3.23 -5.05
CA PRO A 25 7.45 -3.91 -4.86
C PRO A 25 7.30 -5.43 -5.01
N ALA A 26 8.23 -6.06 -5.71
CA ALA A 26 8.27 -7.49 -6.03
C ALA A 26 7.18 -8.02 -6.97
N MET A 27 6.15 -7.24 -7.27
CA MET A 27 5.08 -7.65 -8.20
C MET A 27 5.10 -6.88 -9.52
N GLY A 28 5.80 -5.75 -9.55
CA GLY A 28 5.79 -4.87 -10.70
C GLY A 28 4.51 -4.05 -10.80
N GLU A 29 4.13 -3.67 -11.99
CA GLU A 29 2.96 -2.84 -12.23
C GLU A 29 1.69 -3.70 -12.22
N ILE A 30 0.74 -3.34 -11.33
CA ILE A 30 -0.52 -4.07 -11.16
C ILE A 30 -1.70 -3.11 -11.20
N PRO A 31 -2.88 -3.57 -11.69
CA PRO A 31 -4.12 -2.79 -11.57
C PRO A 31 -4.67 -2.88 -10.15
N VAL A 32 -5.17 -1.77 -9.65
CA VAL A 32 -5.80 -1.69 -8.32
C VAL A 32 -7.17 -1.04 -8.46
N ALA A 33 -8.17 -1.61 -7.80
CA ALA A 33 -9.50 -1.03 -7.80
C ALA A 33 -9.52 0.28 -7.03
N ARG A 34 -10.02 1.33 -7.68
CA ARG A 34 -10.19 2.64 -7.08
C ARG A 34 -11.59 2.78 -6.49
N GLN A 35 -11.74 3.71 -5.58
CA GLN A 35 -13.03 4.12 -5.08
C GLN A 35 -13.96 4.55 -6.23
N GLY A 36 -15.20 4.05 -6.22
CA GLY A 36 -16.15 4.30 -7.30
C GLY A 36 -16.77 5.69 -7.31
N MET A 37 -16.67 6.44 -6.21
CA MET A 37 -17.22 7.78 -6.10
C MET A 37 -16.28 8.82 -6.72
N THR A 38 -16.85 9.72 -7.52
CA THR A 38 -16.12 10.85 -8.09
C THR A 38 -16.76 12.14 -7.59
N LEU A 39 -15.95 13.02 -7.01
CA LEU A 39 -16.38 14.33 -6.52
C LEU A 39 -15.90 15.41 -7.51
N SER A 40 -16.82 16.25 -7.97
CA SER A 40 -16.52 17.28 -9.00
C SER A 40 -15.54 18.35 -8.54
N ALA A 41 -15.49 18.63 -7.24
CA ALA A 41 -14.63 19.67 -6.66
C ALA A 41 -13.30 19.13 -6.12
N HIS A 42 -13.07 17.83 -6.19
CA HIS A 42 -11.88 17.20 -5.61
C HIS A 42 -11.29 16.19 -6.57
N GLU A 43 -10.00 16.25 -6.73
CA GLU A 43 -9.27 15.24 -7.49
C GLU A 43 -9.13 13.95 -6.65
N HIS A 44 -9.01 12.84 -7.35
CA HIS A 44 -8.67 11.58 -6.68
C HIS A 44 -7.25 11.64 -6.13
N LEU A 45 -7.09 11.21 -4.89
CA LEU A 45 -5.76 11.06 -4.30
C LEU A 45 -4.99 9.96 -5.06
N PRO A 46 -3.68 10.17 -5.29
CA PRO A 46 -2.87 9.13 -5.91
C PRO A 46 -2.84 7.89 -5.03
N LEU A 47 -2.98 6.72 -5.65
CA LEU A 47 -2.87 5.45 -4.96
C LEU A 47 -1.40 5.12 -4.71
N ARG A 48 -1.14 4.53 -3.56
CA ARG A 48 0.20 4.09 -3.16
C ARG A 48 0.25 2.57 -3.11
N PRO A 49 1.42 1.97 -3.34
CA PRO A 49 1.58 0.54 -3.16
C PRO A 49 1.35 0.15 -1.69
N ALA A 50 0.95 -1.09 -1.47
CA ALA A 50 0.82 -1.63 -0.12
C ALA A 50 2.20 -1.67 0.55
N PRO A 51 2.30 -1.34 1.85
CA PRO A 51 3.57 -1.40 2.54
C PRO A 51 4.07 -2.84 2.69
N SER A 52 5.38 -2.99 2.67
CA SER A 52 6.02 -4.26 3.00
C SER A 52 5.92 -4.54 4.50
N ILE A 53 6.05 -5.81 4.88
CA ILE A 53 6.01 -6.20 6.29
C ILE A 53 7.13 -5.47 7.05
N GLY A 54 6.76 -4.76 8.10
CA GLY A 54 7.70 -4.02 8.95
C GLY A 54 8.21 -2.70 8.37
N GLU A 55 7.72 -2.26 7.21
CA GLU A 55 8.18 -1.03 6.56
C GLU A 55 8.02 0.21 7.45
N HIS A 56 6.94 0.30 8.21
CA HIS A 56 6.64 1.46 9.04
C HIS A 56 6.82 1.20 10.54
N THR A 57 7.35 0.06 10.94
CA THR A 57 7.50 -0.31 12.35
C THR A 57 8.30 0.72 13.12
N GLU A 58 9.45 1.12 12.60
CA GLU A 58 10.31 2.10 13.26
C GLU A 58 9.65 3.46 13.37
N HIS A 59 9.00 3.91 12.31
CA HIS A 59 8.25 5.17 12.29
C HIS A 59 7.15 5.20 13.34
N VAL A 60 6.35 4.15 13.43
CA VAL A 60 5.25 4.07 14.41
C VAL A 60 5.79 4.06 15.84
N LEU A 61 6.79 3.26 16.12
CA LEU A 61 7.32 3.14 17.47
C LEU A 61 8.06 4.41 17.93
N THR A 62 8.79 5.06 17.06
CA THR A 62 9.52 6.29 17.40
C THR A 62 8.64 7.52 17.38
N ASP A 63 7.90 7.76 16.31
CA ASP A 63 7.18 9.01 16.11
C ASP A 63 5.83 9.03 16.83
N TRP A 64 5.13 7.90 16.92
CA TRP A 64 3.83 7.84 17.56
C TRP A 64 3.91 7.46 19.03
N LEU A 65 4.81 6.55 19.39
CA LEU A 65 4.92 6.02 20.74
C LEU A 65 6.12 6.55 21.53
N GLY A 66 7.01 7.28 20.89
CA GLY A 66 8.16 7.92 21.56
C GLY A 66 9.25 6.98 22.02
N TYR A 67 9.40 5.83 21.39
CA TYR A 67 10.48 4.88 21.73
C TYR A 67 11.83 5.46 21.33
N THR A 68 12.82 5.24 22.19
CA THR A 68 14.21 5.66 21.93
C THR A 68 14.92 4.67 21.02
N ALA A 69 16.04 5.10 20.43
CA ALA A 69 16.87 4.21 19.62
C ALA A 69 17.37 3.00 20.40
N ALA A 70 17.70 3.18 21.69
CA ALA A 70 18.11 2.09 22.57
C ALA A 70 16.99 1.07 22.79
N GLN A 71 15.77 1.55 23.04
CA GLN A 71 14.59 0.69 23.19
C GLN A 71 14.29 -0.07 21.91
N MET A 72 14.39 0.58 20.76
CA MET A 72 14.22 -0.05 19.45
C MET A 72 15.24 -1.15 19.22
N HIS A 73 16.49 -0.88 19.57
CA HIS A 73 17.57 -1.88 19.45
C HIS A 73 17.28 -3.12 20.32
N GLU A 74 16.89 -2.92 21.56
CA GLU A 74 16.54 -4.00 22.47
C GLU A 74 15.39 -4.85 21.95
N LEU A 75 14.30 -4.24 21.51
CA LEU A 75 13.16 -4.94 20.94
C LEU A 75 13.53 -5.75 19.70
N ARG A 76 14.42 -5.21 18.88
CA ARG A 76 14.92 -5.90 17.69
C ARG A 76 15.77 -7.12 18.07
N GLN A 77 16.59 -6.99 19.11
CA GLN A 77 17.38 -8.12 19.67
C GLN A 77 16.49 -9.24 20.23
N GLN A 78 15.38 -8.86 20.83
CA GLN A 78 14.40 -9.81 21.38
C GLN A 78 13.52 -10.45 20.30
N GLY A 79 13.62 -10.02 19.04
CA GLY A 79 12.83 -10.55 17.93
C GLY A 79 11.34 -10.20 18.01
N VAL A 80 10.99 -9.10 18.66
CA VAL A 80 9.59 -8.70 18.86
C VAL A 80 8.92 -8.31 17.54
N PHE A 81 9.68 -7.78 16.59
CA PHE A 81 9.18 -7.44 15.25
C PHE A 81 10.17 -7.84 14.17
N ALA A 82 9.64 -8.13 12.99
CA ALA A 82 10.46 -8.48 11.85
C ALA A 82 11.18 -7.23 11.30
N THR A 83 12.43 -7.43 10.89
CA THR A 83 13.09 -6.46 10.02
C THR A 83 12.36 -6.46 8.68
N THR A 84 12.40 -5.32 7.98
CA THR A 84 11.75 -5.17 6.68
C THR A 84 11.93 -6.42 5.84
N ALA A 85 10.83 -7.11 5.59
CA ALA A 85 10.90 -8.31 4.78
C ALA A 85 11.29 -7.92 3.36
N ARG A 86 12.31 -8.56 2.85
CA ARG A 86 12.57 -8.51 1.43
C ARG A 86 11.48 -9.29 0.74
N ALA A 87 10.76 -8.59 -0.08
CA ALA A 87 9.80 -9.25 -0.95
C ALA A 87 10.54 -10.14 -1.96
#